data_8f35394e83fcebdeb464c79a1d1d1e47
#
_entry.id   8f35394e83fcebdeb464c79a1d1d1e47
#
_cell.length_a   1.000
_cell.length_b   1.000
_cell.length_c   1.000
_cell.angle_alpha   90.00
_cell.angle_beta   90.00
_cell.angle_gamma   90.00
#
_symmetry.space_group_name_H-M   'P 1'
#
loop_
_entity.id
_entity.type
_entity.pdbx_description
1 polymer ?
#
loop_
_entity_poly.entity_id
_entity_poly.type
_entity_poly.pdbx_seq_one_letter_code
_entity_poly.pdbx_strand_id
1 'polypeptide(L)'
;MRKLISGLAVALSLVVLVGFGSAQKKAESDAQYTAQALSAAPKSVAKDAAVVRMDEAGKTTTIRKGTNGFSCMVVGKEKMCADANSMAFFDAWMKHQNPPEKLGLTYMLAGDDGASNTDPFATTKSADNHWVVTGPHVMIVGPAAKTLGLASTADADPSGPYMMWAGTPYEHAMIPVAPPKVVAKAGATASDAMKK
;
A
#
# COMPACT_ATOMS: atom_id res chain seq x y z
N MET A 1 -54.75 10.21 -69.09
CA MET A 1 -53.88 9.08 -68.53
C MET A 1 -52.51 9.65 -68.22
N ARG A 2 -52.26 10.05 -66.99
CA ARG A 2 -50.95 10.57 -66.50
C ARG A 2 -50.35 9.54 -65.54
N LYS A 3 -49.21 8.98 -65.89
CA LYS A 3 -48.46 8.06 -65.08
C LYS A 3 -47.58 8.86 -64.12
N LEU A 4 -47.78 8.69 -62.80
CA LEU A 4 -46.94 9.18 -61.75
C LEU A 4 -45.81 8.16 -61.53
N ILE A 5 -44.56 8.62 -61.65
CA ILE A 5 -43.36 7.85 -61.32
C ILE A 5 -42.94 8.31 -59.94
N SER A 6 -43.09 7.43 -58.93
CA SER A 6 -42.60 7.67 -57.59
C SER A 6 -41.11 7.31 -57.52
N GLY A 7 -40.27 8.30 -57.29
CA GLY A 7 -38.85 8.09 -57.02
C GLY A 7 -38.62 7.69 -55.59
N LEU A 8 -37.99 6.54 -55.36
CA LEU A 8 -37.56 6.02 -54.07
C LEU A 8 -36.16 6.54 -53.74
N ALA A 9 -36.07 7.51 -52.82
CA ALA A 9 -34.78 7.98 -52.30
C ALA A 9 -34.25 7.03 -51.25
N VAL A 10 -33.18 6.31 -51.55
CA VAL A 10 -32.44 5.47 -50.59
C VAL A 10 -31.47 6.39 -49.83
N ALA A 11 -31.77 6.65 -48.58
CA ALA A 11 -30.87 7.33 -47.68
C ALA A 11 -29.81 6.33 -47.14
N LEU A 12 -28.56 6.50 -47.56
CA LEU A 12 -27.42 5.69 -47.11
C LEU A 12 -26.94 6.26 -45.76
N SER A 13 -27.35 5.64 -44.67
CA SER A 13 -26.89 6.01 -43.31
C SER A 13 -25.46 5.47 -43.07
N LEU A 14 -24.50 6.35 -43.04
CA LEU A 14 -23.10 6.06 -42.69
C LEU A 14 -23.01 5.86 -41.17
N VAL A 15 -22.96 4.63 -40.71
CA VAL A 15 -22.70 4.30 -39.30
C VAL A 15 -21.19 4.42 -39.05
N VAL A 16 -20.78 5.52 -38.42
CA VAL A 16 -19.41 5.67 -37.92
C VAL A 16 -19.28 4.85 -36.65
N LEU A 17 -18.66 3.68 -36.75
CA LEU A 17 -18.22 2.89 -35.61
C LEU A 17 -17.05 3.59 -34.93
N VAL A 18 -17.33 4.39 -33.90
CA VAL A 18 -16.30 4.91 -32.97
C VAL A 18 -15.85 3.74 -32.12
N GLY A 19 -14.74 3.12 -32.49
CA GLY A 19 -14.09 2.10 -31.70
C GLY A 19 -13.57 2.70 -30.39
N PHE A 20 -14.26 2.46 -29.27
CA PHE A 20 -13.72 2.69 -27.93
C PHE A 20 -12.58 1.70 -27.72
N GLY A 21 -11.36 2.09 -28.06
CA GLY A 21 -10.15 1.37 -27.68
C GLY A 21 -10.01 1.41 -26.16
N SER A 22 -10.49 0.38 -25.46
CA SER A 22 -10.15 0.16 -24.05
C SER A 22 -8.64 -0.01 -23.99
N ALA A 23 -7.91 0.99 -23.49
CA ALA A 23 -6.49 0.88 -23.20
C ALA A 23 -6.32 -0.20 -22.13
N GLN A 24 -6.03 -1.41 -22.56
CA GLN A 24 -5.77 -2.55 -21.69
C GLN A 24 -4.51 -2.23 -20.90
N LYS A 25 -4.65 -1.95 -19.59
CA LYS A 25 -3.53 -1.68 -18.68
C LYS A 25 -2.59 -2.88 -18.77
N LYS A 26 -1.40 -2.66 -19.34
CA LYS A 26 -0.39 -3.72 -19.51
C LYS A 26 -0.11 -4.33 -18.13
N ALA A 27 -0.24 -5.64 -18.00
CA ALA A 27 0.06 -6.35 -16.77
C ALA A 27 1.52 -6.07 -16.36
N GLU A 28 1.72 -5.80 -15.08
CA GLU A 28 3.04 -5.56 -14.53
C GLU A 28 3.92 -6.81 -14.67
N SER A 29 5.14 -6.65 -15.19
CA SER A 29 6.08 -7.76 -15.31
C SER A 29 6.66 -8.15 -13.95
N ASP A 30 7.09 -9.41 -13.80
CA ASP A 30 7.75 -9.88 -12.57
C ASP A 30 9.02 -9.08 -12.24
N ALA A 31 9.74 -8.59 -13.24
CA ALA A 31 10.90 -7.72 -13.03
C ALA A 31 10.53 -6.36 -12.44
N GLN A 32 9.44 -5.73 -12.92
CA GLN A 32 8.93 -4.47 -12.39
C GLN A 32 8.40 -4.64 -10.97
N TYR A 33 7.60 -5.67 -10.74
CA TYR A 33 7.10 -6.02 -9.41
C TYR A 33 8.24 -6.28 -8.42
N THR A 34 9.25 -7.07 -8.82
CA THR A 34 10.44 -7.36 -8.00
C THR A 34 11.18 -6.08 -7.61
N ALA A 35 11.40 -5.17 -8.54
CA ALA A 35 12.07 -3.90 -8.25
C ALA A 35 11.27 -3.05 -7.23
N GLN A 36 9.95 -3.02 -7.35
CA GLN A 36 9.08 -2.31 -6.40
C GLN A 36 9.10 -2.97 -5.02
N ALA A 37 8.90 -4.28 -4.93
CA ALA A 37 8.90 -5.00 -3.66
C ALA A 37 10.22 -4.82 -2.91
N LEU A 38 11.35 -4.94 -3.59
CA LEU A 38 12.69 -4.80 -3.00
C LEU A 38 13.02 -3.36 -2.55
N SER A 39 12.32 -2.35 -3.07
CA SER A 39 12.51 -0.97 -2.63
C SER A 39 12.03 -0.71 -1.20
N ALA A 40 11.31 -1.67 -0.60
CA ALA A 40 10.79 -1.57 0.76
C ALA A 40 11.88 -1.72 1.83
N ALA A 41 13.05 -2.25 1.53
CA ALA A 41 14.10 -2.54 2.52
C ALA A 41 15.47 -1.98 2.11
N PRO A 42 16.42 -1.88 3.07
CA PRO A 42 17.79 -1.55 2.75
C PRO A 42 18.38 -2.55 1.75
N LYS A 43 19.28 -2.10 0.88
CA LYS A 43 19.93 -2.96 -0.14
C LYS A 43 20.58 -4.21 0.45
N SER A 44 21.15 -4.10 1.66
CA SER A 44 21.76 -5.22 2.40
C SER A 44 20.77 -6.33 2.73
N VAL A 45 19.49 -6.01 2.97
CA VAL A 45 18.39 -6.96 3.20
C VAL A 45 17.77 -7.40 1.87
N ALA A 46 17.45 -6.45 1.01
CA ALA A 46 16.75 -6.67 -0.26
C ALA A 46 17.49 -7.63 -1.20
N LYS A 47 18.82 -7.60 -1.22
CA LYS A 47 19.63 -8.44 -2.14
C LYS A 47 19.37 -9.94 -1.94
N ASP A 48 19.14 -10.39 -0.71
CA ASP A 48 19.00 -11.82 -0.35
C ASP A 48 17.56 -12.19 0.07
N ALA A 49 16.60 -11.21 0.05
CA ALA A 49 15.21 -11.44 0.42
C ALA A 49 14.45 -12.22 -0.66
N ALA A 50 13.47 -13.02 -0.27
CA ALA A 50 12.48 -13.56 -1.20
C ALA A 50 11.61 -12.42 -1.77
N VAL A 51 11.04 -12.63 -2.96
CA VAL A 51 9.96 -11.79 -3.48
C VAL A 51 8.75 -12.66 -3.69
N VAL A 52 7.65 -12.26 -3.06
CA VAL A 52 6.38 -12.98 -3.14
C VAL A 52 5.30 -12.03 -3.64
N ARG A 53 4.36 -12.56 -4.42
CA ARG A 53 3.13 -11.85 -4.80
C ARG A 53 1.99 -12.43 -4.01
N MET A 54 1.22 -11.58 -3.33
CA MET A 54 0.02 -11.96 -2.61
C MET A 54 -1.20 -11.65 -3.47
N ASP A 55 -2.14 -12.59 -3.56
CA ASP A 55 -3.45 -12.36 -4.19
C ASP A 55 -4.45 -11.79 -3.17
N GLU A 56 -5.65 -11.46 -3.64
CA GLU A 56 -6.73 -10.89 -2.81
C GLU A 56 -7.20 -11.83 -1.69
N ALA A 57 -6.96 -13.13 -1.82
CA ALA A 57 -7.27 -14.14 -0.80
C ALA A 57 -6.12 -14.34 0.22
N GLY A 58 -5.03 -13.57 0.10
CA GLY A 58 -3.86 -13.67 0.97
C GLY A 58 -2.90 -14.82 0.61
N LYS A 59 -3.16 -15.57 -0.48
CA LYS A 59 -2.26 -16.62 -0.95
C LYS A 59 -1.03 -16.02 -1.62
N THR A 60 0.14 -16.51 -1.24
CA THR A 60 1.41 -16.04 -1.79
C THR A 60 1.94 -16.94 -2.89
N THR A 61 2.51 -16.33 -3.94
CA THR A 61 3.27 -16.99 -5.01
C THR A 61 4.70 -16.46 -4.99
N THR A 62 5.70 -17.35 -4.96
CA THR A 62 7.10 -16.95 -4.96
C THR A 62 7.56 -16.58 -6.37
N ILE A 63 7.97 -15.33 -6.57
CA ILE A 63 8.60 -14.82 -7.80
C ILE A 63 10.11 -15.03 -7.75
N ARG A 64 10.74 -14.75 -6.60
CA ARG A 64 12.17 -14.93 -6.35
C ARG A 64 12.38 -15.61 -5.01
N LYS A 65 13.20 -16.64 -4.97
CA LYS A 65 13.65 -17.26 -3.70
C LYS A 65 14.61 -16.32 -2.97
N GLY A 66 14.60 -16.36 -1.64
CA GLY A 66 15.51 -15.63 -0.75
C GLY A 66 16.23 -16.56 0.19
N THR A 67 17.24 -16.05 0.89
CA THR A 67 18.10 -16.82 1.80
C THR A 67 18.24 -16.20 3.20
N ASN A 68 17.73 -14.97 3.41
CA ASN A 68 17.90 -14.21 4.65
C ASN A 68 16.66 -14.17 5.56
N GLY A 69 15.61 -14.94 5.22
CA GLY A 69 14.39 -15.02 6.04
C GLY A 69 13.38 -13.88 5.80
N PHE A 70 13.70 -12.89 4.96
CA PHE A 70 12.76 -11.83 4.59
C PHE A 70 12.01 -12.15 3.30
N SER A 71 10.74 -11.76 3.26
CA SER A 71 9.87 -11.78 2.07
C SER A 71 9.42 -10.36 1.75
N CYS A 72 9.76 -9.88 0.55
CA CYS A 72 9.35 -8.56 0.07
C CYS A 72 8.15 -8.69 -0.86
N MET A 73 7.18 -7.77 -0.75
CA MET A 73 5.94 -7.78 -1.51
C MET A 73 5.38 -6.38 -1.71
N VAL A 74 4.41 -6.28 -2.62
CA VAL A 74 3.53 -5.12 -2.77
C VAL A 74 2.12 -5.57 -2.43
N VAL A 75 1.49 -4.90 -1.46
CA VAL A 75 0.11 -5.14 -1.03
C VAL A 75 -0.70 -3.87 -1.31
N GLY A 76 -1.59 -3.93 -2.28
CA GLY A 76 -2.23 -2.70 -2.79
C GLY A 76 -1.20 -1.75 -3.39
N LYS A 77 -0.92 -0.63 -2.71
CA LYS A 77 0.14 0.33 -3.06
C LYS A 77 1.35 0.24 -2.13
N GLU A 78 1.19 -0.43 -1.00
CA GLU A 78 2.18 -0.52 0.05
C GLU A 78 3.28 -1.51 -0.32
N LYS A 79 4.51 -1.16 -0.03
CA LYS A 79 5.70 -1.98 -0.28
C LYS A 79 6.31 -2.35 1.06
N MET A 80 6.44 -3.64 1.30
CA MET A 80 6.98 -4.14 2.57
C MET A 80 7.95 -5.29 2.36
N CYS A 81 8.93 -5.40 3.28
CA CYS A 81 9.79 -6.56 3.45
C CYS A 81 9.66 -7.05 4.89
N ALA A 82 9.04 -8.18 5.09
CA ALA A 82 8.69 -8.75 6.38
C ALA A 82 9.48 -10.03 6.66
N ASP A 83 9.91 -10.24 7.90
CA ASP A 83 10.45 -11.52 8.33
C ASP A 83 9.32 -12.57 8.56
N ALA A 84 9.68 -13.80 8.85
CA ALA A 84 8.72 -14.89 9.02
C ALA A 84 7.73 -14.64 10.16
N ASN A 85 8.15 -13.99 11.25
CA ASN A 85 7.26 -13.68 12.38
C ASN A 85 6.26 -12.57 12.00
N SER A 86 6.72 -11.54 11.28
CA SER A 86 5.83 -10.50 10.74
C SER A 86 4.83 -11.07 9.74
N MET A 87 5.25 -11.99 8.88
CA MET A 87 4.33 -12.66 7.95
C MET A 87 3.23 -13.41 8.71
N ALA A 88 3.56 -14.10 9.80
CA ALA A 88 2.59 -14.78 10.65
C ALA A 88 1.66 -13.79 11.40
N PHE A 89 2.18 -12.64 11.82
CA PHE A 89 1.39 -11.56 12.40
C PHE A 89 0.35 -11.01 11.40
N PHE A 90 0.77 -10.68 10.18
CA PHE A 90 -0.14 -10.16 9.15
C PHE A 90 -1.17 -11.21 8.68
N ASP A 91 -0.78 -12.49 8.61
CA ASP A 91 -1.72 -13.57 8.31
C ASP A 91 -2.82 -13.68 9.39
N ALA A 92 -2.44 -13.59 10.66
CA ALA A 92 -3.40 -13.58 11.78
C ALA A 92 -4.31 -12.33 11.74
N TRP A 93 -3.73 -11.14 11.46
CA TRP A 93 -4.50 -9.90 11.30
C TRP A 93 -5.53 -10.00 10.17
N MET A 94 -5.15 -10.46 8.98
CA MET A 94 -6.07 -10.64 7.85
C MET A 94 -7.20 -11.63 8.15
N LYS A 95 -6.95 -12.63 9.02
CA LYS A 95 -7.93 -13.62 9.44
C LYS A 95 -8.72 -13.22 10.70
N HIS A 96 -8.52 -12.03 11.23
CA HIS A 96 -9.10 -11.56 12.49
C HIS A 96 -8.80 -12.50 13.68
N GLN A 97 -7.61 -13.09 13.69
CA GLN A 97 -7.13 -14.00 14.73
C GLN A 97 -6.04 -13.34 15.58
N ASN A 98 -5.84 -13.80 16.80
CA ASN A 98 -4.73 -13.31 17.61
C ASN A 98 -3.39 -13.67 16.96
N PRO A 99 -2.46 -12.70 16.85
CA PRO A 99 -1.14 -12.97 16.31
C PRO A 99 -0.31 -13.83 17.26
N PRO A 100 0.73 -14.52 16.74
CA PRO A 100 1.67 -15.29 17.58
C PRO A 100 2.41 -14.39 18.58
N GLU A 101 2.77 -14.94 19.74
CA GLU A 101 3.59 -14.29 20.78
C GLU A 101 5.08 -14.20 20.35
N LYS A 102 5.34 -13.60 19.19
CA LYS A 102 6.69 -13.43 18.63
C LYS A 102 6.87 -12.04 18.09
N LEU A 103 8.05 -11.48 18.31
CA LEU A 103 8.43 -10.24 17.64
C LEU A 103 8.80 -10.52 16.19
N GLY A 104 8.33 -9.66 15.30
CA GLY A 104 8.69 -9.62 13.89
C GLY A 104 9.17 -8.24 13.47
N LEU A 105 9.96 -8.20 12.41
CA LEU A 105 10.53 -6.99 11.83
C LEU A 105 10.03 -6.82 10.39
N THR A 106 9.49 -5.63 10.11
CA THR A 106 9.05 -5.26 8.75
C THR A 106 9.62 -3.92 8.35
N TYR A 107 10.21 -3.86 7.17
CA TYR A 107 10.65 -2.62 6.53
C TYR A 107 9.56 -2.10 5.59
N MET A 108 9.27 -0.79 5.66
CA MET A 108 8.42 -0.04 4.75
C MET A 108 9.12 1.28 4.35
N LEU A 109 10.30 1.18 3.70
CA LEU A 109 11.10 2.35 3.36
C LEU A 109 10.55 3.18 2.20
N ALA A 110 9.46 2.75 1.59
CA ALA A 110 8.69 3.59 0.66
C ALA A 110 7.74 4.56 1.38
N GLY A 111 7.48 4.34 2.68
CA GLY A 111 6.39 4.94 3.44
C GLY A 111 5.06 4.27 3.13
N ASP A 112 3.98 4.78 3.72
CA ASP A 112 2.60 4.34 3.48
C ASP A 112 1.71 5.49 2.95
N ASP A 113 0.51 5.14 2.49
CA ASP A 113 -0.55 6.09 2.10
C ASP A 113 -1.46 6.45 3.29
N GLY A 114 -1.16 5.91 4.47
CA GLY A 114 -1.86 6.11 5.73
C GLY A 114 -2.79 4.97 6.13
N ALA A 115 -2.97 4.87 7.43
CA ALA A 115 -3.87 3.93 8.08
C ALA A 115 -4.53 4.58 9.30
N SER A 116 -5.64 4.00 9.78
CA SER A 116 -6.19 4.37 11.08
C SER A 116 -5.20 3.97 12.18
N ASN A 117 -4.93 4.88 13.13
CA ASN A 117 -4.09 4.56 14.28
C ASN A 117 -4.84 3.77 15.37
N THR A 118 -6.17 3.77 15.33
CA THR A 118 -7.00 3.18 16.39
C THR A 118 -7.82 1.98 15.93
N ASP A 119 -8.15 1.87 14.64
CA ASP A 119 -8.92 0.75 14.07
C ASP A 119 -8.09 -0.02 13.04
N PRO A 120 -7.64 -1.25 13.37
CA PRO A 120 -6.84 -2.07 12.46
C PRO A 120 -7.56 -2.48 11.16
N PHE A 121 -8.87 -2.32 11.09
CA PHE A 121 -9.68 -2.76 9.93
C PHE A 121 -10.30 -1.60 9.14
N ALA A 122 -10.03 -0.35 9.53
CA ALA A 122 -10.48 0.81 8.76
C ALA A 122 -9.78 0.88 7.40
N THR A 123 -10.54 0.89 6.32
CA THR A 123 -10.03 0.93 4.94
C THR A 123 -9.98 2.35 4.34
N THR A 124 -10.62 3.32 5.03
CA THR A 124 -10.72 4.71 4.56
C THR A 124 -10.59 5.68 5.72
N LYS A 125 -10.04 6.87 5.43
CA LYS A 125 -9.96 7.96 6.39
C LYS A 125 -11.36 8.47 6.76
N SER A 126 -11.62 8.65 8.06
CA SER A 126 -12.80 9.33 8.61
C SER A 126 -12.38 10.37 9.65
N ALA A 127 -13.36 11.13 10.19
CA ALA A 127 -13.09 12.12 11.23
C ALA A 127 -12.59 11.46 12.55
N ASP A 128 -13.04 10.24 12.83
CA ASP A 128 -12.93 9.61 14.15
C ASP A 128 -11.90 8.46 14.19
N ASN A 129 -11.24 8.14 13.08
CA ASN A 129 -10.35 6.97 13.03
C ASN A 129 -8.86 7.32 13.11
N HIS A 130 -8.52 8.57 13.49
CA HIS A 130 -7.16 9.02 13.77
C HIS A 130 -6.17 8.57 12.69
N TRP A 131 -6.46 8.98 11.43
CA TRP A 131 -5.68 8.55 10.26
C TRP A 131 -4.29 9.17 10.26
N VAL A 132 -3.26 8.34 10.22
CA VAL A 132 -1.85 8.75 10.20
C VAL A 132 -1.18 8.26 8.91
N VAL A 133 -0.34 9.11 8.33
CA VAL A 133 0.54 8.77 7.18
C VAL A 133 1.97 8.75 7.69
N THR A 134 2.63 7.61 7.57
CA THR A 134 3.99 7.44 8.05
C THR A 134 4.96 7.41 6.87
N GLY A 135 6.01 8.22 6.95
CA GLY A 135 7.11 8.20 5.99
C GLY A 135 7.84 6.85 5.97
N PRO A 136 9.04 6.79 5.37
CA PRO A 136 9.89 5.61 5.47
C PRO A 136 10.04 5.15 6.92
N HIS A 137 9.67 3.92 7.22
CA HIS A 137 9.63 3.40 8.58
C HIS A 137 9.96 1.90 8.67
N VAL A 138 10.17 1.48 9.90
CA VAL A 138 10.29 0.07 10.31
C VAL A 138 9.16 -0.23 11.30
N MET A 139 8.55 -1.40 11.19
CA MET A 139 7.60 -1.90 12.18
C MET A 139 8.23 -3.00 13.02
N ILE A 140 7.98 -2.98 14.33
CA ILE A 140 8.22 -4.11 15.22
C ILE A 140 6.85 -4.63 15.64
N VAL A 141 6.44 -5.75 15.05
CA VAL A 141 5.11 -6.33 15.26
C VAL A 141 5.14 -7.44 16.28
N GLY A 142 3.98 -7.74 16.84
CA GLY A 142 3.79 -8.79 17.84
C GLY A 142 3.56 -8.22 19.25
N PRO A 143 2.88 -9.00 20.15
CA PRO A 143 2.38 -8.49 21.43
C PRO A 143 3.46 -7.93 22.36
N ALA A 144 4.71 -8.42 22.26
CA ALA A 144 5.81 -7.91 23.07
C ALA A 144 6.32 -6.51 22.63
N ALA A 145 5.90 -5.99 21.46
CA ALA A 145 6.31 -4.64 21.01
C ALA A 145 5.86 -3.54 21.97
N LYS A 146 4.73 -3.73 22.69
CA LYS A 146 4.26 -2.82 23.76
C LYS A 146 5.28 -2.56 24.86
N THR A 147 6.21 -3.50 25.10
CA THR A 147 7.26 -3.33 26.13
C THR A 147 8.30 -2.28 25.76
N LEU A 148 8.30 -1.77 24.53
CA LEU A 148 9.15 -0.64 24.12
C LEU A 148 8.76 0.68 24.81
N GLY A 149 7.57 0.78 25.40
CA GLY A 149 7.11 1.96 26.13
C GLY A 149 6.96 3.22 25.27
N LEU A 150 6.67 3.04 23.98
CA LEU A 150 6.44 4.14 23.05
C LEU A 150 5.08 4.80 23.30
N ALA A 151 4.91 6.04 22.81
CA ALA A 151 3.64 6.75 22.88
C ALA A 151 2.53 5.95 22.17
N SER A 152 1.39 5.76 22.87
CA SER A 152 0.22 5.00 22.41
C SER A 152 -1.05 5.87 22.39
N THR A 153 -0.91 7.14 22.01
CA THR A 153 -2.00 8.09 21.86
C THR A 153 -2.80 7.83 20.58
N ALA A 154 -4.10 8.13 20.59
CA ALA A 154 -4.93 8.00 19.40
C ALA A 154 -4.41 8.85 18.23
N ASP A 155 -4.03 10.11 18.51
CA ASP A 155 -3.36 11.00 17.54
C ASP A 155 -1.86 10.78 17.62
N ALA A 156 -1.35 9.92 16.76
CA ALA A 156 0.08 9.62 16.68
C ALA A 156 0.85 10.76 15.99
N ASP A 157 2.07 11.03 16.48
CA ASP A 157 3.04 11.89 15.79
C ASP A 157 4.01 11.03 14.96
N PRO A 158 3.85 11.01 13.62
CA PRO A 158 4.71 10.19 12.75
C PRO A 158 6.11 10.79 12.55
N SER A 159 6.47 11.91 13.23
CA SER A 159 7.83 12.43 13.25
C SER A 159 8.76 11.66 14.19
N GLY A 160 8.20 10.88 15.11
CA GLY A 160 8.90 10.02 16.08
C GLY A 160 8.28 8.63 16.19
N PRO A 161 8.91 7.73 16.98
CA PRO A 161 8.37 6.40 17.23
C PRO A 161 7.06 6.42 18.02
N TYR A 162 6.09 5.60 17.64
CA TYR A 162 4.78 5.48 18.30
C TYR A 162 4.22 4.06 18.21
N MET A 163 3.20 3.77 19.03
CA MET A 163 2.43 2.53 18.94
C MET A 163 1.20 2.74 18.06
N MET A 164 1.04 1.89 17.04
CA MET A 164 -0.17 1.83 16.24
C MET A 164 -1.09 0.72 16.76
N TRP A 165 -2.41 0.93 16.67
CA TRP A 165 -3.47 0.02 17.11
C TRP A 165 -3.40 -0.34 18.59
N ALA A 166 -2.98 0.63 19.41
CA ALA A 166 -2.83 0.47 20.85
C ALA A 166 -4.09 -0.11 21.50
N GLY A 167 -3.91 -1.07 22.41
CA GLY A 167 -5.01 -1.76 23.11
C GLY A 167 -5.70 -2.85 22.28
N THR A 168 -5.28 -3.11 21.04
CA THR A 168 -5.77 -4.24 20.24
C THR A 168 -4.77 -5.40 20.26
N PRO A 169 -5.17 -6.62 19.85
CA PRO A 169 -4.22 -7.73 19.66
C PRO A 169 -3.14 -7.46 18.61
N TYR A 170 -3.36 -6.45 17.75
CA TYR A 170 -2.48 -6.08 16.64
C TYR A 170 -1.61 -4.86 16.94
N GLU A 171 -1.53 -4.46 18.20
CA GLU A 171 -0.66 -3.37 18.65
C GLU A 171 0.79 -3.63 18.23
N HIS A 172 1.42 -2.62 17.60
CA HIS A 172 2.79 -2.73 17.13
C HIS A 172 3.51 -1.37 17.10
N ALA A 173 4.82 -1.41 17.12
CA ALA A 173 5.64 -0.21 17.10
C ALA A 173 5.91 0.25 15.67
N MET A 174 5.68 1.53 15.42
CA MET A 174 6.05 2.28 14.22
C MET A 174 7.30 3.10 14.50
N ILE A 175 8.36 2.90 13.73
CA ILE A 175 9.67 3.56 13.89
C ILE A 175 9.99 4.33 12.60
N PRO A 176 9.55 5.58 12.46
CA PRO A 176 9.89 6.44 11.32
C PRO A 176 11.40 6.63 11.22
N VAL A 177 11.96 6.51 10.01
CA VAL A 177 13.38 6.72 9.72
C VAL A 177 13.62 7.93 8.82
N ALA A 178 12.55 8.48 8.24
CA ALA A 178 12.54 9.74 7.51
C ALA A 178 11.11 10.32 7.50
N PRO A 179 10.95 11.64 7.29
CA PRO A 179 9.62 12.25 7.20
C PRO A 179 8.82 11.70 6.01
N PRO A 180 7.48 11.77 6.06
CA PRO A 180 6.63 11.43 4.92
C PRO A 180 7.03 12.23 3.69
N LYS A 181 6.95 11.61 2.51
CA LYS A 181 7.12 12.35 1.24
C LYS A 181 5.97 13.33 1.12
N VAL A 182 6.28 14.63 1.16
CA VAL A 182 5.29 15.66 0.86
C VAL A 182 4.92 15.50 -0.60
N VAL A 183 3.72 14.99 -0.87
CA VAL A 183 3.15 15.07 -2.22
C VAL A 183 2.85 16.56 -2.42
N ALA A 184 3.67 17.27 -3.18
CA ALA A 184 3.42 18.65 -3.54
C ALA A 184 2.03 18.68 -4.18
N LYS A 185 1.07 19.38 -3.54
CA LYS A 185 -0.21 19.68 -4.18
C LYS A 185 0.10 20.36 -5.50
N ALA A 186 -0.23 19.71 -6.60
CA ALA A 186 -0.17 20.36 -7.92
C ALA A 186 -1.01 21.65 -7.84
N GLY A 187 -0.35 22.81 -7.82
CA GLY A 187 -1.02 24.10 -7.77
C GLY A 187 -0.50 25.16 -6.79
N ALA A 188 0.48 24.87 -5.94
CA ALA A 188 1.14 25.93 -5.17
C ALA A 188 2.23 26.57 -6.04
N THR A 189 1.91 27.69 -6.71
CA THR A 189 2.89 28.52 -7.37
C THR A 189 3.85 29.12 -6.33
N ALA A 190 5.14 29.16 -6.65
CA ALA A 190 6.24 29.65 -5.82
C ALA A 190 6.16 31.15 -5.40
N SER A 191 4.96 31.74 -5.37
CA SER A 191 4.72 33.16 -5.09
C SER A 191 4.47 33.49 -3.62
N ASP A 192 4.17 32.52 -2.75
CA ASP A 192 3.78 32.81 -1.35
C ASP A 192 4.89 32.63 -0.31
N ALA A 193 6.09 32.23 -0.72
CA ALA A 193 7.22 32.01 0.21
C ALA A 193 8.06 33.27 0.48
N MET A 194 7.72 34.45 -0.04
CA MET A 194 8.52 35.67 0.05
C MET A 194 7.85 36.84 0.81
N LYS A 195 6.80 36.56 1.61
CA LYS A 195 6.19 37.55 2.50
C LYS A 195 6.04 36.98 3.92
N LYS A 196 7.14 36.87 4.63
CA LYS A 196 7.20 36.97 6.10
C LYS A 196 8.58 37.43 6.51
#